data_467b6aa133bba4c452ac3293bfe0fe57
#
_entry.id   467b6aa133bba4c452ac3293bfe0fe57
#
_cell.length_a   1.000
_cell.length_b   1.000
_cell.length_c   1.000
_cell.angle_alpha   90.00
_cell.angle_beta   90.00
_cell.angle_gamma   90.00
#
_symmetry.space_group_name_H-M   'P 1'
#
loop_
_entity.id
_entity.type
_entity.pdbx_description
1 polymer ?
#
loop_
_entity_poly.entity_id
_entity_poly.type
_entity_poly.pdbx_seq_one_letter_code
_entity_poly.pdbx_strand_id
1 'polypeptide(L)'
;LNSDEPYAKEITRQIINNRKKGKSIETTTQLRDVIESALSFLPKDIKQEAIKKSCQRTFQALRIDVNSEFEMLETFLDKLPNIMEKGGRVAILTFHSGEDRLVKKSFKQYFKEGIYSDIATDVIRPSMEECNQNGRAHSTKMRWAVKS
;
A
#
# COMPACT_ATOMS: atom_id res chain seq x y z
N LEU A 1 -9.39 -4.86 -1.45
CA LEU A 1 -8.84 -5.12 -0.13
C LEU A 1 -7.42 -4.60 0.01
N ASN A 2 -6.59 -4.69 -1.04
CA ASN A 2 -5.17 -4.26 -0.99
C ASN A 2 -4.97 -2.75 -1.21
N SER A 3 -5.99 -2.00 -1.66
CA SER A 3 -5.85 -0.59 -2.03
C SER A 3 -7.04 0.32 -1.68
N ASP A 4 -8.01 -0.16 -0.92
CA ASP A 4 -9.22 0.57 -0.52
C ASP A 4 -9.94 1.28 -1.71
N GLU A 5 -10.06 0.56 -2.84
CA GLU A 5 -10.71 1.07 -4.06
C GLU A 5 -12.23 1.12 -3.90
N PRO A 6 -12.86 2.32 -3.94
CA PRO A 6 -14.30 2.45 -3.72
C PRO A 6 -15.15 1.81 -4.83
N TYR A 7 -14.62 1.74 -6.06
CA TYR A 7 -15.31 1.17 -7.22
C TYR A 7 -14.83 -0.24 -7.56
N ALA A 8 -14.31 -0.98 -6.58
CA ALA A 8 -13.76 -2.32 -6.79
C ALA A 8 -14.77 -3.29 -7.42
N LYS A 9 -16.05 -3.19 -7.06
CA LYS A 9 -17.12 -4.04 -7.59
C LYS A 9 -17.38 -3.80 -9.07
N GLU A 10 -17.46 -2.53 -9.48
CA GLU A 10 -17.70 -2.10 -10.85
C GLU A 10 -16.54 -2.50 -11.75
N ILE A 11 -15.31 -2.24 -11.31
CA ILE A 11 -14.08 -2.59 -12.03
C ILE A 11 -13.99 -4.12 -12.18
N THR A 12 -14.18 -4.87 -11.10
CA THR A 12 -14.14 -6.34 -11.15
C THR A 12 -15.20 -6.92 -12.10
N ARG A 13 -16.43 -6.39 -12.05
CA ARG A 13 -17.49 -6.80 -12.96
C ARG A 13 -17.11 -6.57 -14.42
N GLN A 14 -16.50 -5.43 -14.72
CA GLN A 14 -16.08 -5.08 -16.08
C GLN A 14 -14.93 -5.96 -16.56
N ILE A 15 -13.96 -6.27 -15.71
CA ILE A 15 -12.87 -7.22 -16.00
C ILE A 15 -13.45 -8.60 -16.33
N ILE A 16 -14.35 -9.12 -15.49
CA ILE A 16 -14.98 -10.43 -15.69
C ILE A 16 -15.78 -10.46 -17.00
N ASN A 17 -16.54 -9.40 -17.29
CA ASN A 17 -17.32 -9.31 -18.53
C ASN A 17 -16.43 -9.32 -19.76
N ASN A 18 -15.29 -8.63 -19.76
CA ASN A 18 -14.35 -8.66 -20.86
C ASN A 18 -13.76 -10.06 -21.05
N ARG A 19 -13.35 -10.73 -19.97
CA ARG A 19 -12.83 -12.11 -20.02
C ARG A 19 -13.87 -13.09 -20.59
N LYS A 20 -15.14 -12.99 -20.19
CA LYS A 20 -16.22 -13.82 -20.71
C LYS A 20 -16.48 -13.61 -22.23
N LYS A 21 -16.17 -12.42 -22.73
CA LYS A 21 -16.24 -12.08 -24.17
C LYS A 21 -14.97 -12.43 -24.95
N GLY A 22 -14.03 -13.15 -24.33
CA GLY A 22 -12.75 -13.52 -24.96
C GLY A 22 -11.76 -12.35 -25.11
N LYS A 23 -12.02 -11.22 -24.47
CA LYS A 23 -11.10 -10.06 -24.47
C LYS A 23 -10.13 -10.20 -23.30
N SER A 24 -8.88 -10.59 -23.58
CA SER A 24 -7.81 -10.57 -22.58
C SER A 24 -7.35 -9.14 -22.31
N ILE A 25 -6.84 -8.93 -21.07
CA ILE A 25 -6.21 -7.68 -20.67
C ILE A 25 -4.72 -7.98 -20.53
N GLU A 26 -3.93 -7.56 -21.50
CA GLU A 26 -2.50 -7.89 -21.60
C GLU A 26 -1.59 -6.68 -21.36
N THR A 27 -2.16 -5.47 -21.46
CA THR A 27 -1.40 -4.23 -21.30
C THR A 27 -2.00 -3.32 -20.24
N THR A 28 -1.18 -2.43 -19.71
CA THR A 28 -1.62 -1.40 -18.75
C THR A 28 -2.66 -0.46 -19.36
N THR A 29 -2.54 -0.15 -20.66
CA THR A 29 -3.51 0.67 -21.39
C THR A 29 -4.87 -0.01 -21.45
N GLN A 30 -4.92 -1.30 -21.79
CA GLN A 30 -6.18 -2.06 -21.81
C GLN A 30 -6.85 -2.11 -20.44
N LEU A 31 -6.07 -2.29 -19.36
CA LEU A 31 -6.64 -2.24 -18.01
C LEU A 31 -7.20 -0.85 -17.68
N ARG A 32 -6.50 0.21 -18.06
CA ARG A 32 -7.00 1.59 -17.90
C ARG A 32 -8.34 1.77 -18.65
N ASP A 33 -8.44 1.32 -19.90
CA ASP A 33 -9.66 1.42 -20.70
C ASP A 33 -10.84 0.67 -20.06
N VAL A 34 -10.56 -0.49 -19.45
CA VAL A 34 -11.55 -1.26 -18.67
C VAL A 34 -12.02 -0.47 -17.44
N ILE A 35 -11.10 0.16 -16.71
CA ILE A 35 -11.44 1.00 -15.55
C ILE A 35 -12.26 2.21 -15.98
N GLU A 36 -11.87 2.88 -17.06
CA GLU A 36 -12.61 4.01 -17.62
C GLU A 36 -14.02 3.63 -18.04
N SER A 37 -14.18 2.49 -18.68
CA SER A 37 -15.49 1.92 -19.03
C SER A 37 -16.33 1.59 -17.80
N ALA A 38 -15.71 1.01 -16.77
CA ALA A 38 -16.39 0.68 -15.51
C ALA A 38 -16.92 1.93 -14.79
N LEU A 39 -16.23 3.07 -14.92
CA LEU A 39 -16.57 4.34 -14.29
C LEU A 39 -17.33 5.30 -15.22
N SER A 40 -17.87 4.80 -16.32
CA SER A 40 -18.58 5.63 -17.33
C SER A 40 -19.82 6.34 -16.76
N PHE A 41 -20.41 5.81 -15.69
CA PHE A 41 -21.60 6.35 -15.03
C PHE A 41 -21.32 7.60 -14.18
N LEU A 42 -20.05 7.92 -13.90
CA LEU A 42 -19.70 9.07 -13.08
C LEU A 42 -19.94 10.41 -13.81
N PRO A 43 -20.35 11.46 -13.08
CA PRO A 43 -20.46 12.82 -13.63
C PRO A 43 -19.14 13.32 -14.21
N LYS A 44 -19.20 14.15 -15.25
CA LYS A 44 -18.03 14.62 -16.00
C LYS A 44 -17.01 15.40 -15.15
N ASP A 45 -17.48 16.16 -14.17
CA ASP A 45 -16.68 17.00 -13.27
C ASP A 45 -15.73 16.21 -12.37
N ILE A 46 -16.13 15.01 -11.94
CA ILE A 46 -15.32 14.16 -11.04
C ILE A 46 -14.67 12.97 -11.76
N LYS A 47 -15.14 12.63 -12.97
CA LYS A 47 -14.80 11.39 -13.68
C LYS A 47 -13.29 11.23 -13.92
N GLN A 48 -12.62 12.27 -14.41
CA GLN A 48 -11.20 12.20 -14.75
C GLN A 48 -10.34 11.93 -13.52
N GLU A 49 -10.60 12.62 -12.42
CA GLU A 49 -9.86 12.41 -11.19
C GLU A 49 -10.17 11.04 -10.56
N ALA A 50 -11.42 10.59 -10.63
CA ALA A 50 -11.83 9.27 -10.17
C ALA A 50 -11.13 8.17 -10.96
N ILE A 51 -11.09 8.24 -12.29
CA ILE A 51 -10.36 7.28 -13.14
C ILE A 51 -8.89 7.24 -12.79
N LYS A 52 -8.24 8.40 -12.66
CA LYS A 52 -6.82 8.48 -12.28
C LYS A 52 -6.54 7.79 -10.95
N LYS A 53 -7.32 8.08 -9.92
CA LYS A 53 -7.18 7.46 -8.59
C LYS A 53 -7.49 5.97 -8.60
N SER A 54 -8.54 5.54 -9.31
CA SER A 54 -8.89 4.13 -9.44
C SER A 54 -7.84 3.34 -10.22
N CYS A 55 -7.24 3.92 -11.26
CA CYS A 55 -6.09 3.31 -11.92
C CYS A 55 -4.93 3.11 -10.94
N GLN A 56 -4.53 4.15 -10.21
CA GLN A 56 -3.44 4.06 -9.23
C GLN A 56 -3.68 2.96 -8.20
N ARG A 57 -4.89 2.89 -7.62
CA ARG A 57 -5.25 1.89 -6.62
C ARG A 57 -5.33 0.48 -7.20
N THR A 58 -5.89 0.33 -8.40
CA THR A 58 -5.99 -0.98 -9.06
C THR A 58 -4.61 -1.52 -9.41
N PHE A 59 -3.73 -0.69 -9.98
CA PHE A 59 -2.35 -1.09 -10.27
C PHE A 59 -1.56 -1.40 -9.00
N GLN A 60 -1.75 -0.62 -7.94
CA GLN A 60 -1.15 -0.90 -6.64
C GLN A 60 -1.63 -2.26 -6.08
N ALA A 61 -2.94 -2.52 -6.12
CA ALA A 61 -3.49 -3.79 -5.64
C ALA A 61 -2.93 -4.99 -6.39
N LEU A 62 -2.85 -4.90 -7.72
CA LEU A 62 -2.25 -5.96 -8.55
C LEU A 62 -0.77 -6.16 -8.26
N ARG A 63 0.01 -5.10 -8.09
CA ARG A 63 1.43 -5.19 -7.75
C ARG A 63 1.64 -5.89 -6.41
N ILE A 64 0.88 -5.50 -5.39
CA ILE A 64 0.93 -6.09 -4.05
C ILE A 64 0.60 -7.59 -4.12
N ASP A 65 -0.44 -7.96 -4.86
CA ASP A 65 -0.91 -9.34 -4.98
C ASP A 65 0.10 -10.21 -5.73
N VAL A 66 0.53 -9.77 -6.91
CA VAL A 66 1.50 -10.51 -7.76
C VAL A 66 2.86 -10.70 -7.08
N ASN A 67 3.31 -9.72 -6.31
CA ASN A 67 4.60 -9.76 -5.63
C ASN A 67 4.50 -10.31 -4.19
N SER A 68 3.30 -10.62 -3.70
CA SER A 68 3.08 -11.02 -2.30
C SER A 68 3.69 -10.02 -1.30
N GLU A 69 3.60 -8.72 -1.59
CA GLU A 69 4.33 -7.68 -0.84
C GLU A 69 3.97 -7.69 0.65
N PHE A 70 2.71 -7.90 1.01
CA PHE A 70 2.29 -7.95 2.41
C PHE A 70 2.79 -9.20 3.13
N GLU A 71 2.75 -10.37 2.50
CA GLU A 71 3.26 -11.62 3.07
C GLU A 71 4.77 -11.54 3.31
N MET A 72 5.49 -10.95 2.35
CA MET A 72 6.94 -10.73 2.48
C MET A 72 7.26 -9.77 3.63
N LEU A 73 6.50 -8.67 3.74
CA LEU A 73 6.68 -7.71 4.83
C LEU A 73 6.33 -8.33 6.19
N GLU A 74 5.23 -9.09 6.31
CA GLU A 74 4.87 -9.80 7.54
C GLU A 74 5.96 -10.79 7.93
N THR A 75 6.45 -11.61 6.99
CA THR A 75 7.53 -12.55 7.24
C THR A 75 8.81 -11.85 7.71
N PHE A 76 9.15 -10.71 7.12
CA PHE A 76 10.29 -9.89 7.56
C PHE A 76 10.09 -9.38 8.98
N LEU A 77 8.93 -8.80 9.28
CA LEU A 77 8.61 -8.27 10.60
C LEU A 77 8.64 -9.34 11.70
N ASP A 78 8.19 -10.56 11.40
CA ASP A 78 8.19 -11.68 12.33
C ASP A 78 9.60 -12.21 12.63
N LYS A 79 10.49 -12.18 11.64
CA LYS A 79 11.88 -12.62 11.79
C LYS A 79 12.79 -11.54 12.40
N LEU A 80 12.44 -10.28 12.22
CA LEU A 80 13.25 -9.12 12.61
C LEU A 80 13.72 -9.15 14.07
N PRO A 81 12.89 -9.47 15.08
CA PRO A 81 13.34 -9.54 16.47
C PRO A 81 14.45 -10.55 16.72
N ASN A 82 14.50 -11.64 15.94
CA ASN A 82 15.46 -12.72 16.12
C ASN A 82 16.84 -12.41 15.53
N ILE A 83 16.92 -11.45 14.60
CA ILE A 83 18.18 -11.04 13.96
C ILE A 83 18.76 -9.75 14.55
N MET A 84 17.98 -9.06 15.39
CA MET A 84 18.43 -7.84 16.08
C MET A 84 19.12 -8.20 17.39
N GLU A 85 20.28 -7.61 17.63
CA GLU A 85 20.93 -7.67 18.92
C GLU A 85 20.23 -6.76 19.96
N LYS A 86 20.48 -7.02 21.23
CA LYS A 86 19.99 -6.19 22.33
C LYS A 86 20.44 -4.75 22.18
N GLY A 87 19.51 -3.80 22.29
CA GLY A 87 19.73 -2.38 22.04
C GLY A 87 19.80 -2.00 20.56
N GLY A 88 19.68 -2.97 19.65
CA GLY A 88 19.63 -2.74 18.21
C GLY A 88 18.42 -1.88 17.83
N ARG A 89 18.60 -1.04 16.83
CA ARG A 89 17.55 -0.12 16.34
C ARG A 89 17.17 -0.47 14.92
N VAL A 90 15.90 -0.38 14.61
CA VAL A 90 15.35 -0.54 13.27
C VAL A 90 14.46 0.64 12.92
N ALA A 91 14.56 1.13 11.70
CA ALA A 91 13.64 2.11 11.13
C ALA A 91 13.10 1.58 9.81
N ILE A 92 11.80 1.64 9.63
CA ILE A 92 11.10 1.15 8.43
C ILE A 92 10.36 2.30 7.78
N LEU A 93 10.66 2.54 6.50
CA LEU A 93 9.95 3.47 5.64
C LEU A 93 8.87 2.72 4.87
N THR A 94 7.67 3.24 4.89
CA THR A 94 6.53 2.73 4.12
C THR A 94 5.96 3.83 3.25
N PHE A 95 5.39 3.47 2.11
CA PHE A 95 4.91 4.41 1.09
C PHE A 95 3.39 4.43 0.94
N HIS A 96 2.70 3.49 1.56
CA HIS A 96 1.23 3.49 1.60
C HIS A 96 0.68 2.96 2.93
N SER A 97 -0.62 3.20 3.16
CA SER A 97 -1.27 2.91 4.44
C SER A 97 -1.34 1.42 4.80
N GLY A 98 -1.34 0.53 3.81
CA GLY A 98 -1.35 -0.92 4.03
C GLY A 98 -0.07 -1.40 4.71
N GLU A 99 1.09 -1.03 4.16
CA GLU A 99 2.41 -1.34 4.75
C GLU A 99 2.55 -0.73 6.16
N ASP A 100 2.22 0.56 6.31
CA ASP A 100 2.31 1.24 7.62
C ASP A 100 1.46 0.55 8.69
N ARG A 101 0.29 0.03 8.32
CA ARG A 101 -0.60 -0.70 9.22
C ARG A 101 0.04 -1.99 9.74
N LEU A 102 0.73 -2.74 8.86
CA LEU A 102 1.46 -3.95 9.23
C LEU A 102 2.62 -3.65 10.18
N VAL A 103 3.47 -2.68 9.83
CA VAL A 103 4.59 -2.25 10.67
C VAL A 103 4.10 -1.78 12.05
N LYS A 104 3.09 -0.92 12.07
CA LYS A 104 2.48 -0.43 13.32
C LYS A 104 1.96 -1.56 14.20
N LYS A 105 1.26 -2.53 13.61
CA LYS A 105 0.69 -3.67 14.32
C LYS A 105 1.80 -4.53 14.93
N SER A 106 2.80 -4.89 14.13
CA SER A 106 3.94 -5.70 14.55
C SER A 106 4.74 -5.04 15.67
N PHE A 107 5.13 -3.77 15.51
CA PHE A 107 5.90 -3.05 16.54
C PHE A 107 5.14 -2.91 17.86
N LYS A 108 3.82 -2.61 17.80
CA LYS A 108 2.98 -2.54 19.00
C LYS A 108 2.84 -3.90 19.70
N GLN A 109 2.71 -4.98 18.95
CA GLN A 109 2.61 -6.32 19.49
C GLN A 109 3.91 -6.69 20.24
N TYR A 110 5.07 -6.59 19.58
CA TYR A 110 6.34 -6.94 20.16
C TYR A 110 6.79 -6.00 21.31
N PHE A 111 6.33 -4.76 21.30
CA PHE A 111 6.49 -3.86 22.45
C PHE A 111 5.70 -4.35 23.66
N LYS A 112 4.45 -4.76 23.50
CA LYS A 112 3.63 -5.33 24.58
C LYS A 112 4.20 -6.64 25.13
N GLU A 113 4.85 -7.42 24.29
CA GLU A 113 5.50 -8.68 24.65
C GLU A 113 6.90 -8.45 25.29
N GLY A 114 7.36 -7.20 25.40
CA GLY A 114 8.66 -6.85 25.95
C GLY A 114 9.85 -7.18 25.06
N ILE A 115 9.60 -7.54 23.80
CA ILE A 115 10.62 -7.86 22.79
C ILE A 115 11.29 -6.58 22.28
N TYR A 116 10.50 -5.50 22.15
CA TYR A 116 11.01 -4.16 21.93
C TYR A 116 10.88 -3.35 23.21
N SER A 117 11.96 -2.64 23.59
CA SER A 117 11.99 -1.75 24.76
C SER A 117 11.39 -0.38 24.48
N ASP A 118 11.40 0.04 23.22
CA ASP A 118 10.84 1.31 22.80
C ASP A 118 10.39 1.26 21.32
N ILE A 119 9.38 2.03 20.97
CA ILE A 119 8.84 2.14 19.60
C ILE A 119 8.37 3.56 19.30
N ALA A 120 8.34 3.94 18.04
CA ALA A 120 7.68 5.17 17.61
C ALA A 120 6.19 5.15 17.99
N THR A 121 5.77 6.03 18.90
CA THR A 121 4.37 6.21 19.30
C THR A 121 3.54 6.75 18.14
N ASP A 122 4.10 7.71 17.42
CA ASP A 122 3.52 8.34 16.25
C ASP A 122 4.33 8.09 14.99
N VAL A 123 3.68 8.21 13.84
CA VAL A 123 4.35 8.10 12.56
C VAL A 123 5.18 9.37 12.28
N ILE A 124 6.44 9.20 11.90
CA ILE A 124 7.28 10.29 11.43
C ILE A 124 7.01 10.51 9.94
N ARG A 125 6.73 11.74 9.57
CA ARG A 125 6.45 12.15 8.20
C ARG A 125 7.55 13.04 7.66
N PRO A 126 7.74 13.09 6.33
CA PRO A 126 8.69 14.00 5.72
C PRO A 126 8.32 15.45 5.98
N SER A 127 9.32 16.32 5.99
CA SER A 127 9.12 17.76 6.03
C SER A 127 8.53 18.29 4.73
N MET A 128 7.99 19.51 4.76
CA MET A 128 7.54 20.18 3.53
C MET A 128 8.70 20.40 2.55
N GLU A 129 9.88 20.71 3.06
CA GLU A 129 11.08 20.91 2.25
C GLU A 129 11.46 19.61 1.51
N GLU A 130 11.50 18.49 2.22
CA GLU A 130 11.75 17.17 1.63
C GLU A 130 10.71 16.81 0.57
N CYS A 131 9.42 17.09 0.82
CA CYS A 131 8.36 16.86 -0.14
C CYS A 131 8.49 17.73 -1.40
N ASN A 132 8.99 18.95 -1.27
CA ASN A 132 9.22 19.84 -2.41
C ASN A 132 10.42 19.39 -3.25
N GLN A 133 11.48 18.87 -2.62
CA GLN A 133 12.66 18.33 -3.32
C GLN A 133 12.37 16.95 -3.92
N ASN A 134 11.55 16.13 -3.26
CA ASN A 134 11.22 14.78 -3.69
C ASN A 134 9.70 14.53 -3.57
N GLY A 135 9.00 14.67 -4.68
CA GLY A 135 7.54 14.46 -4.73
C GLY A 135 7.08 13.06 -4.29
N ARG A 136 7.98 12.05 -4.28
CA ARG A 136 7.65 10.70 -3.77
C ARG A 136 7.60 10.64 -2.25
N ALA A 137 8.18 11.61 -1.55
CA ALA A 137 8.19 11.67 -0.10
C ALA A 137 6.79 11.92 0.51
N HIS A 138 5.87 12.55 -0.20
CA HIS A 138 4.54 12.92 0.32
C HIS A 138 3.77 11.80 1.03
N SER A 139 3.87 10.57 0.53
CA SER A 139 3.19 9.40 1.11
C SER A 139 4.01 8.63 2.12
N THR A 140 5.28 9.00 2.30
CA THR A 140 6.23 8.28 3.14
C THR A 140 5.88 8.40 4.62
N LYS A 141 6.02 7.28 5.32
CA LYS A 141 5.84 7.15 6.76
C LYS A 141 7.00 6.35 7.32
N MET A 142 7.59 6.84 8.40
CA MET A 142 8.66 6.14 9.10
C MET A 142 8.21 5.74 10.50
N ARG A 143 8.52 4.49 10.87
CA ARG A 143 8.40 3.97 12.23
C ARG A 143 9.71 3.32 12.64
N TRP A 144 10.02 3.39 13.91
CA TRP A 144 11.22 2.76 14.46
C TRP A 144 10.90 1.95 15.72
N ALA A 145 11.78 1.01 16.03
CA ALA A 145 11.75 0.21 17.26
C ALA A 145 13.18 -0.03 17.78
N VAL A 146 13.30 -0.29 19.08
CA VAL A 146 14.54 -0.63 19.75
C VAL A 146 14.37 -2.01 20.39
N LYS A 147 15.31 -2.92 20.17
CA LYS A 147 15.31 -4.27 20.73
C LYS A 147 15.63 -4.21 22.23
N SER A 148 14.89 -4.97 23.05
CA SER A 148 15.15 -5.13 24.48
C SER A 148 16.45 -5.85 24.78
#